data_dc4472a0393b0f76968e8378b3e07132
#
_entry.id   dc4472a0393b0f76968e8378b3e07132
#
_cell.length_a   1.000
_cell.length_b   1.000
_cell.length_c   1.000
_cell.angle_alpha   90.00
_cell.angle_beta   90.00
_cell.angle_gamma   90.00
#
_symmetry.space_group_name_H-M   'P 1'
#
loop_
_entity.id
_entity.type
_entity.pdbx_description
1 polymer ?
#
loop_
_entity_poly.entity_id
_entity_poly.type
_entity_poly.pdbx_seq_one_letter_code
_entity_poly.pdbx_strand_id
1 'polypeptide(L)'
;MTPTPAPAAGHASGRGSRSAPLAMLIIGALLTVGGPFLGAVIGSFAMVPGALGYADRTVELAPSSTVRLEAEESVLLLAPVAELASADHAQCSAEAADGTAAAVTFEPASTLNTRSSGTRYESFARVTAQTDGAHTLTCDTEPRVIAAPPFEMGSLLGPLAWWTAGGLVVSALGVVLVIVGIVRLTRAKPAA
;
A
#
# COMPACT_ATOMS: atom_id res chain seq x y z
N MET A 1 -40.92 69.68 -20.15
CA MET A 1 -40.43 68.30 -20.03
C MET A 1 -39.15 68.37 -19.23
N THR A 2 -39.25 68.08 -17.93
CA THR A 2 -38.10 68.08 -17.01
C THR A 2 -37.52 66.63 -16.91
N PRO A 3 -36.20 66.44 -17.10
CA PRO A 3 -35.61 65.11 -17.01
C PRO A 3 -35.56 64.67 -15.57
N THR A 4 -36.05 63.44 -15.33
CA THR A 4 -35.97 62.72 -14.01
C THR A 4 -34.52 62.32 -13.73
N PRO A 5 -33.97 62.63 -12.57
CA PRO A 5 -32.62 62.20 -12.22
C PRO A 5 -32.57 60.67 -11.99
N ALA A 6 -31.57 60.03 -12.59
CA ALA A 6 -31.30 58.63 -12.41
C ALA A 6 -30.86 58.32 -10.96
N PRO A 7 -31.30 57.18 -10.39
CA PRO A 7 -30.86 56.80 -9.02
C PRO A 7 -29.37 56.47 -9.01
N ALA A 8 -28.65 57.14 -8.10
CA ALA A 8 -27.24 56.86 -7.83
C ALA A 8 -27.05 55.41 -7.39
N ALA A 9 -26.28 54.66 -8.14
CA ALA A 9 -25.86 53.30 -7.78
C ALA A 9 -25.07 53.35 -6.44
N GLY A 10 -25.73 52.94 -5.38
CA GLY A 10 -25.12 52.83 -4.08
C GLY A 10 -23.93 51.83 -4.11
N HIS A 11 -22.72 52.34 -3.99
CA HIS A 11 -21.57 51.52 -3.76
C HIS A 11 -21.78 50.78 -2.42
N ALA A 12 -22.15 49.53 -2.47
CA ALA A 12 -22.11 48.65 -1.32
C ALA A 12 -20.66 48.55 -0.85
N SER A 13 -20.29 49.41 0.07
CA SER A 13 -19.03 49.35 0.81
C SER A 13 -19.04 48.03 1.59
N GLY A 14 -18.49 46.98 0.98
CA GLY A 14 -18.25 45.70 1.61
C GLY A 14 -17.41 45.89 2.86
N ARG A 15 -18.06 45.97 4.03
CA ARG A 15 -17.38 45.81 5.30
C ARG A 15 -16.59 44.51 5.20
N GLY A 16 -15.25 44.62 5.14
CA GLY A 16 -14.34 43.48 5.08
C GLY A 16 -14.62 42.58 6.29
N SER A 17 -15.45 41.58 6.04
CA SER A 17 -15.86 40.63 7.07
C SER A 17 -14.63 39.93 7.61
N ARG A 18 -14.31 40.10 8.92
CA ARG A 18 -13.23 39.39 9.63
C ARG A 18 -13.42 37.88 9.63
N SER A 19 -14.59 37.40 9.22
CA SER A 19 -14.92 35.95 9.10
C SER A 19 -14.11 35.23 8.01
N ALA A 20 -13.81 35.88 6.88
CA ALA A 20 -13.05 35.26 5.79
C ALA A 20 -11.62 34.87 6.18
N PRO A 21 -10.79 35.75 6.78
CA PRO A 21 -9.43 35.35 7.20
C PRO A 21 -9.45 34.38 8.38
N LEU A 22 -10.44 34.41 9.27
CA LEU A 22 -10.60 33.42 10.34
C LEU A 22 -10.95 32.03 9.80
N ALA A 23 -11.85 31.98 8.82
CA ALA A 23 -12.18 30.71 8.14
C ALA A 23 -10.94 30.11 7.43
N MET A 24 -10.13 30.92 6.77
CA MET A 24 -8.88 30.46 6.14
C MET A 24 -7.90 29.87 7.16
N LEU A 25 -7.79 30.49 8.35
CA LEU A 25 -6.93 29.98 9.42
C LEU A 25 -7.42 28.61 9.94
N ILE A 26 -8.72 28.48 10.19
CA ILE A 26 -9.30 27.24 10.70
C ILE A 26 -9.14 26.12 9.66
N ILE A 27 -9.52 26.39 8.42
CA ILE A 27 -9.40 25.39 7.32
C ILE A 27 -7.91 25.02 7.11
N GLY A 28 -7.03 26.02 7.06
CA GLY A 28 -5.59 25.79 6.91
C GLY A 28 -5.02 24.94 8.03
N ALA A 29 -5.37 25.22 9.29
CA ALA A 29 -4.94 24.42 10.44
C ALA A 29 -5.45 22.98 10.37
N LEU A 30 -6.73 22.78 10.00
CA LEU A 30 -7.31 21.45 9.82
C LEU A 30 -6.63 20.66 8.70
N LEU A 31 -6.32 21.30 7.56
CA LEU A 31 -5.61 20.64 6.47
C LEU A 31 -4.15 20.33 6.82
N THR A 32 -3.49 21.21 7.58
CA THR A 32 -2.09 21.01 7.99
C THR A 32 -1.93 19.77 8.87
N VAL A 33 -2.83 19.56 9.83
CA VAL A 33 -2.78 18.42 10.74
C VAL A 33 -3.50 17.22 10.15
N GLY A 34 -4.67 17.43 9.52
CA GLY A 34 -5.52 16.38 8.98
C GLY A 34 -4.95 15.72 7.74
N GLY A 35 -4.22 16.46 6.89
CA GLY A 35 -3.67 15.96 5.63
C GLY A 35 -2.83 14.69 5.79
N PRO A 36 -1.72 14.74 6.56
CA PRO A 36 -0.86 13.57 6.76
C PRO A 36 -1.59 12.41 7.45
N PHE A 37 -2.45 12.72 8.44
CA PHE A 37 -3.21 11.73 9.18
C PHE A 37 -4.19 10.97 8.26
N LEU A 38 -4.97 11.69 7.47
CA LEU A 38 -5.90 11.10 6.51
C LEU A 38 -5.14 10.31 5.42
N GLY A 39 -4.01 10.83 4.93
CA GLY A 39 -3.16 10.12 3.99
C GLY A 39 -2.66 8.78 4.55
N ALA A 40 -2.20 8.76 5.79
CA ALA A 40 -1.75 7.54 6.45
C ALA A 40 -2.91 6.55 6.68
N VAL A 41 -4.07 7.01 7.12
CA VAL A 41 -5.25 6.16 7.33
C VAL A 41 -5.73 5.55 6.01
N ILE A 42 -5.92 6.36 4.97
CA ILE A 42 -6.35 5.87 3.65
C ILE A 42 -5.30 4.92 3.06
N GLY A 43 -4.01 5.27 3.18
CA GLY A 43 -2.92 4.41 2.74
C GLY A 43 -2.90 3.06 3.43
N SER A 44 -3.20 3.01 4.73
CA SER A 44 -3.31 1.76 5.48
C SER A 44 -4.45 0.88 4.97
N PHE A 45 -5.61 1.46 4.69
CA PHE A 45 -6.72 0.71 4.07
C PHE A 45 -6.39 0.22 2.66
N ALA A 46 -5.64 1.00 1.89
CA ALA A 46 -5.21 0.62 0.54
C ALA A 46 -4.23 -0.57 0.53
N MET A 47 -3.58 -0.90 1.66
CA MET A 47 -2.72 -2.09 1.78
C MET A 47 -3.53 -3.39 2.00
N VAL A 48 -4.77 -3.32 2.50
CA VAL A 48 -5.57 -4.49 2.86
C VAL A 48 -5.77 -5.47 1.70
N PRO A 49 -6.14 -5.03 0.47
CA PRO A 49 -6.28 -5.95 -0.66
C PRO A 49 -4.98 -6.70 -0.99
N GLY A 50 -3.83 -6.03 -0.90
CA GLY A 50 -2.52 -6.67 -1.12
C GLY A 50 -2.22 -7.73 -0.07
N ALA A 51 -2.51 -7.45 1.20
CA ALA A 51 -2.30 -8.40 2.29
C ALA A 51 -3.24 -9.63 2.18
N LEU A 52 -4.51 -9.43 1.79
CA LEU A 52 -5.45 -10.52 1.55
C LEU A 52 -5.03 -11.35 0.34
N GLY A 53 -4.64 -10.72 -0.77
CA GLY A 53 -4.13 -11.42 -1.96
C GLY A 53 -2.86 -12.23 -1.67
N TYR A 54 -2.01 -11.77 -0.76
CA TYR A 54 -0.86 -12.55 -0.29
C TYR A 54 -1.31 -13.82 0.46
N ALA A 55 -2.28 -13.69 1.36
CA ALA A 55 -2.81 -14.83 2.12
C ALA A 55 -3.49 -15.86 1.20
N ASP A 56 -4.26 -15.42 0.21
CA ASP A 56 -4.95 -16.28 -0.75
C ASP A 56 -3.99 -17.05 -1.67
N ARG A 57 -2.81 -16.48 -1.95
CA ARG A 57 -1.76 -17.12 -2.75
C ARG A 57 -0.84 -18.03 -1.95
N THR A 58 -0.99 -18.08 -0.64
CA THR A 58 -0.22 -18.97 0.22
C THR A 58 -0.91 -20.32 0.27
N VAL A 59 -0.23 -21.36 -0.23
CA VAL A 59 -0.81 -22.71 -0.41
C VAL A 59 0.05 -23.72 0.36
N GLU A 60 -0.61 -24.61 1.12
CA GLU A 60 0.05 -25.73 1.76
C GLU A 60 0.27 -26.87 0.76
N LEU A 61 1.50 -27.35 0.67
CA LEU A 61 1.89 -28.52 -0.12
C LEU A 61 1.73 -29.76 0.76
N ALA A 62 0.63 -30.51 0.58
CA ALA A 62 0.39 -31.69 1.38
C ALA A 62 -0.13 -32.88 0.52
N PRO A 63 0.72 -33.70 -0.11
CA PRO A 63 2.15 -33.58 -0.45
C PRO A 63 2.40 -32.71 -1.69
N SER A 64 1.37 -32.38 -2.46
CA SER A 64 1.44 -31.57 -3.69
C SER A 64 0.34 -30.53 -3.75
N SER A 65 0.62 -29.44 -4.44
CA SER A 65 -0.40 -28.44 -4.73
C SER A 65 -0.14 -27.72 -6.05
N THR A 66 -1.22 -27.31 -6.69
CA THR A 66 -1.13 -26.58 -7.96
C THR A 66 -1.11 -25.08 -7.69
N VAL A 67 -0.07 -24.44 -8.17
CA VAL A 67 0.14 -22.98 -8.10
C VAL A 67 0.15 -22.42 -9.52
N ARG A 68 -0.57 -21.34 -9.75
CA ARG A 68 -0.52 -20.63 -11.03
C ARG A 68 0.54 -19.56 -10.96
N LEU A 69 1.52 -19.62 -11.85
CA LEU A 69 2.61 -18.67 -11.95
C LEU A 69 2.67 -18.07 -13.35
N GLU A 70 3.05 -16.80 -13.42
CA GLU A 70 3.45 -16.16 -14.68
C GLU A 70 4.94 -16.39 -14.94
N ALA A 71 5.39 -16.18 -16.18
CA ALA A 71 6.80 -16.28 -16.51
C ALA A 71 7.61 -15.31 -15.63
N GLU A 72 8.73 -15.81 -15.10
CA GLU A 72 9.61 -15.12 -14.16
C GLU A 72 8.97 -14.85 -12.76
N GLU A 73 7.71 -15.22 -12.54
CA GLU A 73 7.14 -15.19 -11.20
C GLU A 73 7.77 -16.27 -10.33
N SER A 74 8.01 -15.92 -9.07
CA SER A 74 8.62 -16.85 -8.12
C SER A 74 7.75 -17.06 -6.90
N VAL A 75 7.87 -18.24 -6.29
CA VAL A 75 7.31 -18.56 -4.98
C VAL A 75 8.41 -19.06 -4.06
N LEU A 76 8.24 -18.79 -2.78
CA LEU A 76 9.12 -19.29 -1.73
C LEU A 76 8.52 -20.54 -1.11
N LEU A 77 9.34 -21.58 -0.94
CA LEU A 77 8.99 -22.77 -0.18
C LEU A 77 9.47 -22.60 1.26
N LEU A 78 8.54 -22.72 2.19
CA LEU A 78 8.79 -22.53 3.61
C LEU A 78 8.53 -23.84 4.37
N ALA A 79 9.41 -24.13 5.31
CA ALA A 79 9.26 -25.24 6.24
C ALA A 79 9.21 -24.73 7.70
N PRO A 80 8.62 -25.49 8.65
CA PRO A 80 8.71 -25.17 10.06
C PRO A 80 10.18 -25.07 10.49
N VAL A 81 10.52 -24.05 11.26
CA VAL A 81 11.93 -23.83 11.69
C VAL A 81 12.47 -25.03 12.45
N ALA A 82 11.63 -25.75 13.20
CA ALA A 82 12.03 -26.96 13.93
C ALA A 82 12.46 -28.11 13.01
N GLU A 83 12.00 -28.13 11.76
CA GLU A 83 12.18 -29.20 10.79
C GLU A 83 12.97 -28.72 9.56
N LEU A 84 13.49 -27.49 9.61
CA LEU A 84 14.19 -26.85 8.47
C LEU A 84 15.43 -27.65 8.03
N ALA A 85 16.09 -28.33 8.94
CA ALA A 85 17.28 -29.14 8.65
C ALA A 85 16.99 -30.37 7.77
N SER A 86 15.73 -30.83 7.73
CA SER A 86 15.27 -31.92 6.87
C SER A 86 14.62 -31.44 5.57
N ALA A 87 14.44 -30.14 5.41
CA ALA A 87 13.87 -29.57 4.18
C ALA A 87 14.98 -29.35 3.13
N ASP A 88 14.90 -30.10 2.04
CA ASP A 88 15.84 -30.00 0.93
C ASP A 88 15.11 -29.70 -0.38
N HIS A 89 15.50 -28.61 -1.05
CA HIS A 89 14.95 -28.24 -2.35
C HIS A 89 15.18 -29.28 -3.45
N ALA A 90 16.22 -30.12 -3.31
CA ALA A 90 16.49 -31.21 -4.24
C ALA A 90 15.41 -32.33 -4.22
N GLN A 91 14.60 -32.37 -3.16
CA GLN A 91 13.48 -33.31 -3.02
C GLN A 91 12.16 -32.71 -3.53
N CYS A 92 12.19 -31.52 -4.11
CA CYS A 92 11.03 -30.87 -4.68
C CYS A 92 11.07 -30.97 -6.21
N SER A 93 9.92 -31.17 -6.81
CA SER A 93 9.71 -31.22 -8.26
C SER A 93 8.52 -30.37 -8.66
N ALA A 94 8.45 -30.02 -9.93
CA ALA A 94 7.33 -29.32 -10.50
C ALA A 94 6.90 -29.96 -11.82
N GLU A 95 5.60 -30.08 -12.00
CA GLU A 95 4.99 -30.58 -13.23
C GLU A 95 4.07 -29.49 -13.82
N ALA A 96 4.08 -29.36 -15.14
CA ALA A 96 3.15 -28.50 -15.85
C ALA A 96 1.76 -29.15 -15.90
N ALA A 97 0.73 -28.40 -16.30
CA ALA A 97 -0.65 -28.88 -16.36
C ALA A 97 -0.87 -30.09 -17.30
N ASP A 98 0.03 -30.31 -18.25
CA ASP A 98 0.04 -31.44 -19.18
C ASP A 98 0.77 -32.69 -18.64
N GLY A 99 1.26 -32.65 -17.41
CA GLY A 99 1.99 -33.73 -16.76
C GLY A 99 3.47 -33.82 -17.19
N THR A 100 3.97 -32.89 -17.97
CA THR A 100 5.40 -32.83 -18.32
C THR A 100 6.19 -32.11 -17.20
N ALA A 101 7.50 -32.33 -17.16
CA ALA A 101 8.35 -31.59 -16.25
C ALA A 101 8.22 -30.08 -16.51
N ALA A 102 7.85 -29.32 -15.49
CA ALA A 102 7.68 -27.88 -15.63
C ALA A 102 9.03 -27.19 -15.85
N ALA A 103 9.05 -26.17 -16.69
CA ALA A 103 10.20 -25.30 -16.86
C ALA A 103 10.30 -24.34 -15.66
N VAL A 104 10.87 -24.82 -14.56
CA VAL A 104 11.10 -24.06 -13.33
C VAL A 104 12.54 -24.22 -12.87
N THR A 105 13.05 -23.23 -12.13
CA THR A 105 14.32 -23.31 -11.44
C THR A 105 14.11 -23.34 -9.94
N PHE A 106 14.83 -24.22 -9.24
CA PHE A 106 14.87 -24.30 -7.79
C PHE A 106 16.20 -23.72 -7.31
N GLU A 107 16.13 -22.74 -6.42
CA GLU A 107 17.30 -22.11 -5.81
C GLU A 107 17.15 -22.10 -4.28
N PRO A 108 18.23 -22.32 -3.53
CA PRO A 108 18.17 -22.17 -2.07
C PRO A 108 17.88 -20.71 -1.72
N ALA A 109 16.95 -20.48 -0.79
CA ALA A 109 16.56 -19.14 -0.36
C ALA A 109 16.13 -19.12 1.11
N SER A 110 16.82 -18.34 1.92
CA SER A 110 16.51 -18.12 3.34
C SER A 110 16.13 -16.65 3.61
N THR A 111 15.19 -16.12 2.82
CA THR A 111 14.88 -14.68 2.81
C THR A 111 13.61 -14.31 3.56
N LEU A 112 12.73 -15.27 3.82
CA LEU A 112 11.44 -15.03 4.46
C LEU A 112 11.31 -15.85 5.73
N ASN A 113 10.92 -15.17 6.81
CA ASN A 113 10.57 -15.76 8.09
C ASN A 113 9.16 -15.29 8.47
N THR A 114 8.24 -16.19 8.68
CA THR A 114 6.84 -15.88 8.99
C THR A 114 6.29 -16.78 10.08
N ARG A 115 5.13 -16.42 10.63
CA ARG A 115 4.41 -17.24 11.59
C ARG A 115 2.99 -17.48 11.10
N SER A 116 2.61 -18.74 11.00
CA SER A 116 1.27 -19.17 10.66
C SER A 116 0.74 -20.13 11.72
N SER A 117 -0.46 -19.90 12.23
CA SER A 117 -1.11 -20.75 13.25
C SER A 117 -0.24 -21.12 14.46
N GLY A 118 0.61 -20.15 14.90
CA GLY A 118 1.52 -20.34 16.03
C GLY A 118 2.86 -20.99 15.68
N THR A 119 3.00 -21.62 14.52
CA THR A 119 4.24 -22.21 14.03
C THR A 119 5.07 -21.18 13.27
N ARG A 120 6.38 -21.18 13.52
CA ARG A 120 7.33 -20.34 12.78
C ARG A 120 7.81 -21.10 11.56
N TYR A 121 7.74 -20.46 10.40
CA TYR A 121 8.20 -20.95 9.12
C TYR A 121 9.35 -20.10 8.62
N GLU A 122 10.29 -20.74 7.93
CA GLU A 122 11.41 -20.09 7.25
C GLU A 122 11.53 -20.65 5.85
N SER A 123 11.87 -19.78 4.88
CA SER A 123 12.06 -20.19 3.50
C SER A 123 13.36 -20.97 3.36
N PHE A 124 13.34 -22.08 2.64
CA PHE A 124 14.51 -22.88 2.30
C PHE A 124 14.79 -22.91 0.81
N ALA A 125 13.79 -22.63 -0.02
CA ALA A 125 13.94 -22.62 -1.47
C ALA A 125 13.08 -21.53 -2.12
N ARG A 126 13.50 -21.12 -3.32
CA ARG A 126 12.74 -20.32 -4.27
C ARG A 126 12.50 -21.15 -5.52
N VAL A 127 11.28 -21.11 -6.01
CA VAL A 127 10.89 -21.71 -7.30
C VAL A 127 10.52 -20.58 -8.24
N THR A 128 11.19 -20.47 -9.38
CA THR A 128 10.90 -19.46 -10.40
C THR A 128 10.39 -20.16 -11.65
N ALA A 129 9.20 -19.76 -12.12
CA ALA A 129 8.62 -20.27 -13.36
C ALA A 129 9.28 -19.61 -14.56
N GLN A 130 9.62 -20.40 -15.59
CA GLN A 130 10.13 -19.89 -16.86
C GLN A 130 9.02 -19.68 -17.90
N THR A 131 7.86 -20.27 -17.67
CA THR A 131 6.69 -20.18 -18.54
C THR A 131 5.42 -19.95 -17.72
N ASP A 132 4.47 -19.25 -18.32
CA ASP A 132 3.14 -19.03 -17.72
C ASP A 132 2.38 -20.36 -17.61
N GLY A 133 1.70 -20.55 -16.50
CA GLY A 133 0.82 -21.71 -16.38
C GLY A 133 0.50 -22.14 -14.96
N ALA A 134 -0.21 -23.27 -14.91
CA ALA A 134 -0.45 -23.98 -13.66
C ALA A 134 0.68 -25.00 -13.48
N HIS A 135 1.37 -24.91 -12.35
CA HIS A 135 2.47 -25.78 -11.99
C HIS A 135 2.09 -26.56 -10.73
N THR A 136 2.16 -27.87 -10.78
CA THR A 136 1.96 -28.74 -9.62
C THR A 136 3.31 -28.93 -8.94
N LEU A 137 3.45 -28.32 -7.77
CA LEU A 137 4.63 -28.45 -6.94
C LEU A 137 4.47 -29.64 -6.00
N THR A 138 5.46 -30.51 -5.95
CA THR A 138 5.51 -31.65 -5.05
C THR A 138 6.84 -31.64 -4.33
N CYS A 139 6.82 -31.77 -3.00
CA CYS A 139 8.03 -31.91 -2.19
C CYS A 139 7.92 -33.21 -1.39
N ASP A 140 8.85 -34.13 -1.63
CA ASP A 140 8.95 -35.41 -0.91
C ASP A 140 9.82 -35.23 0.34
N THR A 141 9.43 -34.28 1.18
CA THR A 141 10.08 -33.95 2.45
C THR A 141 9.16 -34.29 3.61
N GLU A 142 9.72 -34.71 4.75
CA GLU A 142 8.94 -34.97 5.97
C GLU A 142 8.18 -33.74 6.49
N PRO A 143 8.75 -32.51 6.49
CA PRO A 143 8.06 -31.34 6.97
C PRO A 143 6.94 -30.89 6.02
N ARG A 144 5.89 -30.31 6.63
CA ARG A 144 4.85 -29.61 5.85
C ARG A 144 5.44 -28.37 5.19
N VAL A 145 5.44 -28.36 3.87
CA VAL A 145 5.94 -27.23 3.09
C VAL A 145 4.76 -26.31 2.72
N ILE A 146 5.01 -25.01 2.82
CA ILE A 146 4.08 -23.97 2.38
C ILE A 146 4.72 -23.23 1.22
N ALA A 147 4.00 -23.08 0.11
CA ALA A 147 4.37 -22.19 -0.98
C ALA A 147 3.74 -20.82 -0.72
N ALA A 148 4.54 -19.77 -0.69
CA ALA A 148 4.10 -18.40 -0.52
C ALA A 148 4.78 -17.48 -1.55
N PRO A 149 4.09 -16.46 -2.06
CA PRO A 149 4.72 -15.48 -2.94
C PRO A 149 5.85 -14.74 -2.19
N PRO A 150 6.88 -14.27 -2.90
CA PRO A 150 7.94 -13.48 -2.28
C PRO A 150 7.35 -12.21 -1.66
N PHE A 151 7.82 -11.86 -0.48
CA PHE A 151 7.38 -10.66 0.21
C PHE A 151 8.10 -9.44 -0.37
N GLU A 152 7.43 -8.73 -1.26
CA GLU A 152 7.94 -7.49 -1.83
C GLU A 152 7.46 -6.29 -1.02
N MET A 153 8.33 -5.75 -0.19
CA MET A 153 8.05 -4.53 0.61
C MET A 153 7.53 -3.38 -0.24
N GLY A 154 8.05 -3.23 -1.47
CA GLY A 154 7.64 -2.16 -2.38
C GLY A 154 6.18 -2.23 -2.79
N SER A 155 5.66 -3.40 -3.09
CA SER A 155 4.27 -3.61 -3.50
C SER A 155 3.29 -3.34 -2.36
N LEU A 156 3.66 -3.66 -1.12
CA LEU A 156 2.83 -3.40 0.06
C LEU A 156 2.92 -1.95 0.54
N LEU A 157 4.13 -1.38 0.59
CA LEU A 157 4.33 -0.02 1.07
C LEU A 157 4.07 1.05 0.02
N GLY A 158 4.05 0.70 -1.26
CA GLY A 158 3.80 1.64 -2.37
C GLY A 158 2.52 2.45 -2.19
N PRO A 159 1.36 1.83 -1.95
CA PRO A 159 0.11 2.55 -1.69
C PRO A 159 0.20 3.48 -0.49
N LEU A 160 0.78 3.02 0.62
CA LEU A 160 0.97 3.85 1.82
C LEU A 160 1.83 5.07 1.54
N ALA A 161 2.97 4.89 0.87
CA ALA A 161 3.89 5.97 0.53
C ALA A 161 3.22 7.01 -0.38
N TRP A 162 2.46 6.57 -1.38
CA TRP A 162 1.74 7.45 -2.30
C TRP A 162 0.67 8.29 -1.59
N TRP A 163 -0.16 7.66 -0.77
CA TRP A 163 -1.20 8.36 -0.01
C TRP A 163 -0.63 9.30 1.05
N THR A 164 0.46 8.91 1.69
CA THR A 164 1.16 9.77 2.66
C THR A 164 1.76 10.99 1.96
N ALA A 165 2.39 10.80 0.79
CA ALA A 165 2.90 11.92 -0.01
C ALA A 165 1.78 12.89 -0.43
N GLY A 166 0.62 12.36 -0.86
CA GLY A 166 -0.57 13.17 -1.13
C GLY A 166 -1.04 13.98 0.08
N GLY A 167 -1.08 13.34 1.25
CA GLY A 167 -1.42 14.00 2.52
C GLY A 167 -0.45 15.14 2.89
N LEU A 168 0.86 14.97 2.61
CA LEU A 168 1.87 16.02 2.81
C LEU A 168 1.66 17.22 1.88
N VAL A 169 1.28 16.99 0.62
CA VAL A 169 0.94 18.09 -0.30
C VAL A 169 -0.26 18.89 0.22
N VAL A 170 -1.32 18.21 0.68
CA VAL A 170 -2.48 18.85 1.30
C VAL A 170 -2.09 19.65 2.54
N SER A 171 -1.20 19.12 3.37
CA SER A 171 -0.65 19.80 4.55
C SER A 171 0.11 21.08 4.16
N ALA A 172 0.96 21.02 3.14
CA ALA A 172 1.69 22.20 2.65
C ALA A 172 0.74 23.30 2.16
N LEU A 173 -0.33 22.95 1.46
CA LEU A 173 -1.39 23.91 1.09
C LEU A 173 -2.08 24.49 2.33
N GLY A 174 -2.32 23.69 3.36
CA GLY A 174 -2.84 24.13 4.64
C GLY A 174 -1.96 25.20 5.30
N VAL A 175 -0.64 24.98 5.31
CA VAL A 175 0.35 25.97 5.84
C VAL A 175 0.27 27.28 5.06
N VAL A 176 0.21 27.22 3.74
CA VAL A 176 0.08 28.44 2.90
C VAL A 176 -1.20 29.23 3.25
N LEU A 177 -2.34 28.52 3.43
CA LEU A 177 -3.60 29.15 3.83
C LEU A 177 -3.51 29.79 5.21
N VAL A 178 -2.84 29.17 6.18
CA VAL A 178 -2.59 29.74 7.51
C VAL A 178 -1.78 31.03 7.40
N ILE A 179 -0.68 31.02 6.65
CA ILE A 179 0.18 32.19 6.44
C ILE A 179 -0.62 33.32 5.80
N VAL A 180 -1.36 33.06 4.72
CA VAL A 180 -2.18 34.06 4.05
C VAL A 180 -3.28 34.59 4.98
N GLY A 181 -3.90 33.72 5.77
CA GLY A 181 -4.89 34.09 6.79
C GLY A 181 -4.33 35.05 7.82
N ILE A 182 -3.14 34.76 8.38
CA ILE A 182 -2.43 35.63 9.34
C ILE A 182 -2.10 36.97 8.72
N VAL A 183 -1.50 36.99 7.52
CA VAL A 183 -1.12 38.24 6.84
C VAL A 183 -2.34 39.14 6.56
N ARG A 184 -3.47 38.53 6.17
CA ARG A 184 -4.72 39.30 5.96
C ARG A 184 -5.31 39.81 7.25
N LEU A 185 -5.22 39.07 8.35
CA LEU A 185 -5.70 39.46 9.66
C LEU A 185 -4.87 40.67 10.22
N THR A 186 -3.55 40.61 10.07
CA THR A 186 -2.65 41.69 10.55
C THR A 186 -2.76 42.97 9.71
N ARG A 187 -3.08 42.84 8.41
CA ARG A 187 -3.29 44.00 7.53
C ARG A 187 -4.68 44.61 7.62
N ALA A 188 -5.67 43.92 8.20
CA ALA A 188 -6.99 44.48 8.46
C ALA A 188 -6.85 45.50 9.58
N LYS A 189 -6.76 46.82 9.24
CA LYS A 189 -6.73 47.93 10.21
C LYS A 189 -7.90 47.79 11.18
N PRO A 190 -7.70 47.98 12.51
CA PRO A 190 -8.81 48.09 13.43
C PRO A 190 -9.67 49.29 12.98
N ALA A 191 -11.00 49.04 12.84
CA ALA A 191 -11.94 50.15 12.69
C ALA A 191 -11.89 50.96 13.98
N ALA A 192 -11.37 52.22 13.90
CA ALA A 192 -11.39 53.18 14.99
C ALA A 192 -12.84 53.67 15.25
#